data_c6858a7ff7c5bc03cefdf6e674b44eb1
#
_entry.id   c6858a7ff7c5bc03cefdf6e674b44eb1
#
_cell.length_a   1.000
_cell.length_b   1.000
_cell.length_c   1.000
_cell.angle_alpha   90.00
_cell.angle_beta   90.00
_cell.angle_gamma   90.00
#
_symmetry.space_group_name_H-M   'P 1'
#
loop_
_entity.id
_entity.type
_entity.pdbx_description
1 polymer ?
#
loop_
_entity_poly.entity_id
_entity_poly.type
_entity_poly.pdbx_seq_one_letter_code
_entity_poly.pdbx_strand_id
1 'polypeptide(L)'
;MEKGIVVLDADQKQCQDLCLHLEKNHYTANPIYSIENLTECLNEIDYLSVIIDIDTITIDNRTVRELTIEYPGIYFFCLSKDRFHPELKDAICYHIYACLKKPVDLDELFYWLKSIYEIESDH
;
A
#
# COMPACT_ATOMS: atom_id res chain seq x y z
N MET A 1 -1.00 19.57 -6.19
CA MET A 1 -0.43 18.33 -6.76
C MET A 1 -0.79 17.15 -5.87
N GLU A 2 -1.43 16.14 -6.43
CA GLU A 2 -1.85 14.99 -5.64
C GLU A 2 -0.65 14.13 -5.25
N LYS A 3 -0.69 13.59 -4.03
CA LYS A 3 0.34 12.68 -3.55
C LYS A 3 0.22 11.34 -4.26
N GLY A 4 1.36 10.70 -4.49
CA GLY A 4 1.41 9.42 -5.19
C GLY A 4 1.19 8.21 -4.28
N ILE A 5 1.31 7.05 -4.91
CA ILE A 5 1.12 5.75 -4.28
C ILE A 5 2.41 4.94 -4.46
N VAL A 6 2.86 4.29 -3.39
CA VAL A 6 3.97 3.32 -3.48
C VAL A 6 3.38 1.92 -3.55
N VAL A 7 3.87 1.11 -4.48
CA VAL A 7 3.55 -0.32 -4.53
C VAL A 7 4.79 -1.10 -4.10
N LEU A 8 4.70 -1.78 -2.96
CA LEU A 8 5.79 -2.57 -2.39
C LEU A 8 5.53 -4.05 -2.64
N ASP A 9 6.33 -4.66 -3.50
CA ASP A 9 6.15 -6.04 -3.95
C ASP A 9 7.47 -6.56 -4.49
N ALA A 10 7.95 -7.68 -3.95
CA ALA A 10 9.22 -8.27 -4.39
C ALA A 10 9.14 -8.90 -5.78
N ASP A 11 7.93 -9.24 -6.25
CA ASP A 11 7.71 -9.71 -7.60
C ASP A 11 7.66 -8.49 -8.54
N GLN A 12 8.73 -8.26 -9.28
CA GLN A 12 8.88 -7.07 -10.11
C GLN A 12 7.79 -6.95 -11.17
N LYS A 13 7.44 -8.05 -11.83
CA LYS A 13 6.43 -8.04 -12.86
C LYS A 13 5.05 -7.70 -12.29
N GLN A 14 4.67 -8.35 -11.20
CA GLN A 14 3.40 -8.10 -10.53
C GLN A 14 3.33 -6.64 -10.05
N CYS A 15 4.42 -6.14 -9.49
CA CYS A 15 4.52 -4.76 -9.03
C CYS A 15 4.34 -3.76 -10.17
N GLN A 16 5.05 -3.97 -11.27
CA GLN A 16 4.98 -3.08 -12.44
C GLN A 16 3.60 -3.12 -13.09
N ASP A 17 2.98 -4.30 -13.18
CA ASP A 17 1.64 -4.43 -13.74
C ASP A 17 0.62 -3.63 -12.94
N LEU A 18 0.68 -3.69 -11.61
CA LEU A 18 -0.23 -2.91 -10.77
C LEU A 18 0.03 -1.41 -10.93
N CYS A 19 1.29 -1.01 -10.96
CA CYS A 19 1.64 0.40 -11.18
C CYS A 19 1.10 0.91 -12.51
N LEU A 20 1.16 0.10 -13.58
CA LEU A 20 0.60 0.48 -14.88
C LEU A 20 -0.91 0.68 -14.82
N HIS A 21 -1.62 -0.20 -14.12
CA HIS A 21 -3.07 -0.04 -13.94
C HIS A 21 -3.41 1.23 -13.16
N LEU A 22 -2.63 1.54 -12.13
CA LEU A 22 -2.83 2.77 -11.36
C LEU A 22 -2.61 4.00 -12.22
N GLU A 23 -1.54 4.01 -13.02
CA GLU A 23 -1.23 5.14 -13.88
C GLU A 23 -2.26 5.34 -14.99
N LYS A 24 -2.80 4.26 -15.54
CA LYS A 24 -3.89 4.35 -16.52
C LYS A 24 -5.14 4.99 -15.95
N ASN A 25 -5.31 4.96 -14.64
CA ASN A 25 -6.43 5.58 -13.94
C ASN A 25 -6.04 6.89 -13.28
N HIS A 26 -4.95 7.50 -13.76
CA HIS A 26 -4.50 8.85 -13.38
C HIS A 26 -3.92 8.95 -11.96
N TYR A 27 -3.50 7.85 -11.37
CA TYR A 27 -2.74 7.86 -10.13
C TYR A 27 -1.25 7.81 -10.44
N THR A 28 -0.44 8.53 -9.67
CA THR A 28 1.01 8.40 -9.74
C THR A 28 1.43 7.21 -8.89
N ALA A 29 2.14 6.25 -9.47
CA ALA A 29 2.55 5.04 -8.77
C ALA A 29 4.05 4.82 -8.88
N ASN A 30 4.68 4.45 -7.77
CA ASN A 30 6.11 4.19 -7.70
C ASN A 30 6.37 2.76 -7.22
N PRO A 31 7.00 1.89 -8.06
CA PRO A 31 7.28 0.52 -7.66
C PRO A 31 8.51 0.45 -6.75
N ILE A 32 8.38 -0.25 -5.65
CA ILE A 32 9.46 -0.52 -4.70
C ILE A 32 9.48 -2.03 -4.44
N TYR A 33 10.66 -2.62 -4.43
CA TYR A 33 10.80 -4.08 -4.40
C TYR A 33 11.30 -4.63 -3.07
N SER A 34 11.69 -3.79 -2.13
CA SER A 34 12.16 -4.21 -0.82
C SER A 34 11.78 -3.22 0.27
N ILE A 35 11.69 -3.72 1.50
CA ILE A 35 11.30 -2.89 2.64
C ILE A 35 12.37 -1.82 2.95
N GLU A 36 13.63 -2.11 2.70
CA GLU A 36 14.72 -1.16 2.90
C GLU A 36 14.57 0.05 1.98
N ASN A 37 14.21 -0.19 0.72
CA ASN A 37 14.00 0.89 -0.23
C ASN A 37 12.72 1.68 0.07
N LEU A 38 11.77 1.07 0.74
CA LEU A 38 10.53 1.75 1.13
C LEU A 38 10.82 2.93 2.05
N THR A 39 11.60 2.73 3.10
CA THR A 39 11.88 3.79 4.06
C THR A 39 12.64 4.95 3.42
N GLU A 40 13.58 4.67 2.54
CA GLU A 40 14.28 5.71 1.78
C GLU A 40 13.30 6.54 0.94
N CYS A 41 12.42 5.85 0.24
CA CYS A 41 11.41 6.47 -0.62
C CYS A 41 10.46 7.37 0.17
N LEU A 42 9.95 6.88 1.31
CA LEU A 42 8.99 7.62 2.13
C LEU A 42 9.62 8.85 2.81
N ASN A 43 10.93 8.85 3.02
CA ASN A 43 11.62 9.99 3.59
C ASN A 43 11.88 11.11 2.58
N GLU A 44 11.89 10.80 1.30
CA GLU A 44 12.20 11.79 0.25
C GLU A 44 10.99 12.57 -0.23
N ILE A 45 9.84 11.91 -0.33
CA ILE A 45 8.63 12.47 -0.92
C ILE A 45 7.42 12.08 -0.08
N ASP A 46 6.44 12.95 0.01
CA ASP A 46 5.16 12.63 0.65
C ASP A 46 4.30 11.77 -0.27
N TYR A 47 3.86 10.63 0.26
CA TYR A 47 2.94 9.73 -0.43
C TYR A 47 1.61 9.67 0.31
N LEU A 48 0.54 9.41 -0.43
CA LEU A 48 -0.78 9.22 0.17
C LEU A 48 -0.93 7.81 0.71
N SER A 49 -0.45 6.82 -0.03
CA SER A 49 -0.71 5.41 0.27
C SER A 49 0.47 4.52 -0.07
N VAL A 50 0.60 3.43 0.67
CA VAL A 50 1.52 2.33 0.38
C VAL A 50 0.69 1.06 0.26
N ILE A 51 0.83 0.36 -0.86
CA ILE A 51 0.19 -0.93 -1.10
C ILE A 51 1.26 -2.00 -0.97
N ILE A 52 1.14 -2.89 0.01
CA ILE A 52 2.14 -3.92 0.30
C ILE A 52 1.62 -5.29 -0.06
N ASP A 53 2.35 -6.02 -0.92
CA ASP A 53 2.06 -7.42 -1.18
C ASP A 53 2.73 -8.26 -0.09
N ILE A 54 1.93 -8.77 0.84
CA ILE A 54 2.45 -9.51 2.00
C ILE A 54 2.76 -10.98 1.69
N ASP A 55 2.45 -11.44 0.48
CA ASP A 55 2.85 -12.77 0.03
C ASP A 55 4.31 -12.77 -0.44
N THR A 56 4.81 -11.65 -0.95
CA THR A 56 6.19 -11.52 -1.47
C THR A 56 7.12 -10.76 -0.55
N ILE A 57 6.57 -9.86 0.28
CA ILE A 57 7.35 -9.09 1.25
C ILE A 57 7.12 -9.67 2.65
N THR A 58 8.19 -10.11 3.27
CA THR A 58 8.12 -10.61 4.65
C THR A 58 7.98 -9.42 5.61
N ILE A 59 6.82 -9.31 6.22
CA ILE A 59 6.51 -8.21 7.14
C ILE A 59 5.67 -8.76 8.29
N ASP A 60 5.89 -8.25 9.49
CA ASP A 60 5.16 -8.68 10.68
C ASP A 60 4.36 -7.52 11.30
N ASN A 61 3.58 -7.82 12.33
CA ASN A 61 2.76 -6.83 13.03
C ASN A 61 3.61 -5.66 13.56
N ARG A 62 4.78 -5.97 14.10
CA ARG A 62 5.67 -4.98 14.66
C ARG A 62 6.16 -3.99 13.60
N THR A 63 6.58 -4.49 12.45
CA THR A 63 7.06 -3.65 11.36
C THR A 63 5.95 -2.74 10.83
N VAL A 64 4.75 -3.28 10.64
CA VAL A 64 3.61 -2.47 10.21
C VAL A 64 3.29 -1.38 11.23
N ARG A 65 3.29 -1.74 12.50
CA ARG A 65 3.03 -0.78 13.58
C ARG A 65 4.07 0.35 13.57
N GLU A 66 5.34 0.01 13.45
CA GLU A 66 6.42 0.99 13.39
C GLU A 66 6.27 1.94 12.20
N LEU A 67 5.90 1.40 11.03
CA LEU A 67 5.66 2.22 9.84
C LEU A 67 4.49 3.18 10.04
N THR A 68 3.40 2.72 10.64
CA THR A 68 2.23 3.58 10.86
C THR A 68 2.49 4.67 11.89
N ILE A 69 3.35 4.40 12.88
CA ILE A 69 3.75 5.41 13.86
C ILE A 69 4.68 6.44 13.23
N GLU A 70 5.63 5.99 12.42
CA GLU A 70 6.60 6.88 11.76
C GLU A 70 5.97 7.73 10.66
N TYR A 71 4.98 7.17 9.95
CA TYR A 71 4.32 7.84 8.82
C TYR A 71 2.80 7.92 9.04
N PRO A 72 2.34 8.71 10.02
CA PRO A 72 0.92 8.70 10.41
C PRO A 72 -0.05 9.24 9.36
N GLY A 73 0.46 9.97 8.35
CA GLY A 73 -0.36 10.51 7.28
C GLY A 73 -0.53 9.58 6.08
N ILE A 74 0.09 8.40 6.11
CA ILE A 74 0.05 7.46 4.99
C ILE A 74 -0.96 6.35 5.27
N TYR A 75 -1.79 6.03 4.26
CA TYR A 75 -2.75 4.94 4.34
C TYR A 75 -2.11 3.67 3.81
N PHE A 76 -2.06 2.62 4.63
CA PHE A 76 -1.46 1.34 4.27
C PHE A 76 -2.52 0.34 3.85
N PHE A 77 -2.29 -0.29 2.68
CA PHE A 77 -3.12 -1.39 2.20
C PHE A 77 -2.26 -2.64 2.11
N CYS A 78 -2.85 -3.81 2.29
CA CYS A 78 -2.15 -5.04 2.01
C CYS A 78 -2.86 -5.88 0.96
N LEU A 79 -2.08 -6.62 0.19
CA LEU A 79 -2.56 -7.58 -0.80
C LEU A 79 -2.12 -8.96 -0.35
N SER A 80 -3.03 -9.93 -0.35
CA SER A 80 -2.70 -11.29 0.04
C SER A 80 -3.63 -12.29 -0.64
N LYS A 81 -3.12 -13.49 -0.92
CA LYS A 81 -3.95 -14.62 -1.35
C LYS A 81 -4.91 -15.03 -0.25
N ASP A 82 -4.49 -14.86 1.00
CA ASP A 82 -5.31 -15.14 2.18
C ASP A 82 -5.82 -13.83 2.77
N ARG A 83 -7.12 -13.71 2.91
CA ARG A 83 -7.75 -12.49 3.42
C ARG A 83 -7.28 -12.14 4.82
N PHE A 84 -6.92 -13.14 5.63
CA PHE A 84 -6.42 -12.95 6.98
C PHE A 84 -5.11 -13.69 7.13
N HIS A 85 -4.00 -12.96 7.02
CA HIS A 85 -2.68 -13.55 7.25
C HIS A 85 -2.45 -13.66 8.76
N PRO A 86 -2.20 -14.87 9.31
CA PRO A 86 -2.10 -15.04 10.76
C PRO A 86 -1.08 -14.16 11.44
N GLU A 87 0.06 -13.93 10.78
CA GLU A 87 1.13 -13.10 11.33
C GLU A 87 0.83 -11.60 11.36
N LEU A 88 -0.21 -11.18 10.62
CA LEU A 88 -0.59 -9.78 10.52
C LEU A 88 -1.99 -9.50 11.07
N LYS A 89 -2.56 -10.44 11.82
CA LYS A 89 -3.92 -10.32 12.34
C LYS A 89 -4.16 -9.00 13.08
N ASP A 90 -3.27 -8.63 13.98
CA ASP A 90 -3.43 -7.41 14.76
C ASP A 90 -3.19 -6.16 13.91
N ALA A 91 -2.20 -6.20 13.02
CA ALA A 91 -1.91 -5.09 12.13
C ALA A 91 -3.08 -4.82 11.18
N ILE A 92 -3.68 -5.88 10.64
CA ILE A 92 -4.85 -5.74 9.75
C ILE A 92 -6.01 -5.06 10.48
N CYS A 93 -6.22 -5.38 11.77
CA CYS A 93 -7.32 -4.80 12.54
C CYS A 93 -7.10 -3.34 12.93
N TYR A 94 -5.85 -2.93 13.18
CA TYR A 94 -5.58 -1.64 13.81
C TYR A 94 -4.77 -0.66 12.97
N HIS A 95 -3.99 -1.13 12.01
CA HIS A 95 -3.00 -0.30 11.32
C HIS A 95 -3.14 -0.29 9.81
N ILE A 96 -3.79 -1.28 9.23
CA ILE A 96 -3.96 -1.38 7.79
C ILE A 96 -5.35 -0.88 7.41
N TYR A 97 -5.41 0.05 6.46
CA TYR A 97 -6.68 0.66 6.03
C TYR A 97 -7.60 -0.35 5.36
N ALA A 98 -7.05 -1.19 4.49
CA ALA A 98 -7.80 -2.28 3.87
C ALA A 98 -6.87 -3.41 3.47
N CYS A 99 -7.38 -4.64 3.55
CA CYS A 99 -6.68 -5.83 3.07
C CYS A 99 -7.46 -6.38 1.87
N LEU A 100 -6.80 -6.47 0.73
CA LEU A 100 -7.42 -6.90 -0.52
C LEU A 100 -6.95 -8.29 -0.88
N LYS A 101 -7.89 -9.14 -1.25
CA LYS A 101 -7.57 -10.51 -1.66
C LYS A 101 -7.09 -10.54 -3.10
N LYS A 102 -6.05 -11.32 -3.35
CA LYS A 102 -5.54 -11.54 -4.71
C LYS A 102 -6.33 -12.65 -5.41
N PRO A 103 -6.57 -12.59 -6.71
CA PRO A 103 -6.17 -11.52 -7.62
C PRO A 103 -6.90 -10.21 -7.31
N VAL A 104 -6.19 -9.09 -7.44
CA VAL A 104 -6.72 -7.79 -7.05
C VAL A 104 -7.91 -7.40 -7.91
N ASP A 105 -9.03 -7.09 -7.26
CA ASP A 105 -10.17 -6.46 -7.91
C ASP A 105 -9.87 -4.97 -8.03
N LEU A 106 -9.58 -4.51 -9.25
CA LEU A 106 -9.20 -3.12 -9.47
C LEU A 106 -10.32 -2.14 -9.11
N ASP A 107 -11.58 -2.53 -9.32
CA ASP A 107 -12.71 -1.67 -8.95
C ASP A 107 -12.75 -1.45 -7.44
N GLU A 108 -12.49 -2.50 -6.66
CA GLU A 108 -12.42 -2.39 -5.20
C GLU A 108 -11.24 -1.51 -4.77
N LEU A 109 -10.06 -1.72 -5.36
CA LEU A 109 -8.90 -0.90 -5.05
C LEU A 109 -9.14 0.57 -5.36
N PHE A 110 -9.70 0.87 -6.54
CA PHE A 110 -9.98 2.25 -6.92
C PHE A 110 -11.05 2.90 -6.05
N TYR A 111 -12.01 2.13 -5.58
CA TYR A 111 -13.00 2.61 -4.60
C TYR A 111 -12.31 3.13 -3.33
N TRP A 112 -11.40 2.33 -2.78
CA TRP A 112 -10.66 2.73 -1.58
C TRP A 112 -9.75 3.92 -1.82
N LEU A 113 -9.03 3.93 -2.94
CA LEU A 113 -8.13 5.05 -3.27
C LEU A 113 -8.91 6.34 -3.47
N LYS A 114 -10.02 6.28 -4.17
CA LYS A 114 -10.88 7.44 -4.38
C LYS A 114 -11.37 7.98 -3.03
N SER A 115 -11.76 7.10 -2.13
CA SER A 115 -12.24 7.49 -0.81
C SER A 115 -11.16 8.23 -0.02
N ILE A 116 -9.92 7.76 -0.01
CA ILE A 116 -8.86 8.43 0.74
C ILE A 116 -8.43 9.75 0.10
N TYR A 117 -8.45 9.85 -1.23
CA TYR A 117 -8.17 11.13 -1.89
C TYR A 117 -9.26 12.17 -1.59
N GLU A 118 -10.51 11.75 -1.49
CA GLU A 118 -11.62 12.64 -1.11
C GLU A 118 -11.48 13.12 0.34
N ILE A 119 -11.09 12.24 1.26
CA ILE A 119 -10.84 12.59 2.66
C ILE A 119 -9.73 13.65 2.75
N GLU A 120 -8.64 13.46 2.04
CA GLU A 120 -7.53 14.40 2.05
C GLU A 120 -7.89 15.75 1.41
N SER A 121 -8.73 15.73 0.38
CA SER A 121 -9.18 16.95 -0.30
C SER A 121 -10.08 17.82 0.56
N ASP A 122 -10.80 17.24 1.52
CA ASP A 122 -11.71 17.93 2.42
C ASP A 122 -11.00 18.63 3.60
N HIS A 123 -9.71 18.41 3.70
CA HIS A 123 -8.87 19.09 4.68
C HIS A 123 -8.11 20.26 4.04
#